data_f6b5d5e52b75c74850130d46c7ee1e78
#
_entry.id   f6b5d5e52b75c74850130d46c7ee1e78
#
_cell.length_a   1.000
_cell.length_b   1.000
_cell.length_c   1.000
_cell.angle_alpha   90.00
_cell.angle_beta   90.00
_cell.angle_gamma   90.00
#
_symmetry.space_group_name_H-M   'P 1'
#
loop_
_entity.id
_entity.type
_entity.pdbx_description
1 polymer ?
#
loop_
_entity_poly.entity_id
_entity_poly.type
_entity_poly.pdbx_seq_one_letter_code
_entity_poly.pdbx_strand_id
1 'polypeptide(L)'
;MPCVRKLSIAGTVATILLVFCACTPLVNLPGKQVVEPRVEKAHYVTVDGVMLPMHTWLPQDGPVTAVIVALHGFNDYSTFFASPANYLGRHGIASYAYDQRGFGGAPGRGLWSGIGAYSSDLTFFVKEIRKRHPGVPLYVLGESMGGSVAIVAMTGSNPPDVDGVILVAPAVWGRETMPWYQRWLLAIASHTFPWVQLTGKGLHISASDNIEMLRSLGRDPLVIKATRIDSMYGLSNLMDEALAQAGKIRLPTLVQYGEKDQVIPEKPIFLMLEKMPKSTRKAFYEEGYHMLLRDLHGEKPLADIAAWIADHDKPLPYGTDKWK
;
A
#
# COMPACT_ATOMS: atom_id res chain seq x y z
N MET A 1 -38.84 -56.90 0.90
CA MET A 1 -37.55 -56.56 0.25
C MET A 1 -37.43 -55.03 0.17
N PRO A 2 -36.55 -54.37 0.91
CA PRO A 2 -36.35 -52.93 0.80
C PRO A 2 -35.34 -52.64 -0.31
N CYS A 3 -35.74 -51.81 -1.26
CA CYS A 3 -34.90 -51.31 -2.36
C CYS A 3 -33.97 -50.23 -1.81
N VAL A 4 -32.73 -50.61 -1.51
CA VAL A 4 -31.68 -49.65 -1.12
C VAL A 4 -31.25 -48.90 -2.41
N ARG A 5 -31.66 -47.63 -2.54
CA ARG A 5 -31.15 -46.72 -3.57
C ARG A 5 -29.64 -46.50 -3.35
N LYS A 6 -28.84 -47.07 -4.21
CA LYS A 6 -27.41 -46.70 -4.31
C LYS A 6 -27.32 -45.23 -4.76
N LEU A 7 -27.19 -44.29 -3.83
CA LEU A 7 -26.73 -42.95 -4.19
C LEU A 7 -25.32 -43.10 -4.81
N SER A 8 -25.22 -42.72 -6.06
CA SER A 8 -23.95 -42.82 -6.80
C SER A 8 -22.94 -41.85 -6.15
N ILE A 9 -21.81 -42.39 -5.73
CA ILE A 9 -20.66 -41.64 -5.22
C ILE A 9 -20.27 -40.49 -6.18
N ALA A 10 -20.45 -40.69 -7.48
CA ALA A 10 -20.23 -39.67 -8.52
C ALA A 10 -21.16 -38.45 -8.37
N GLY A 11 -22.44 -38.67 -7.99
CA GLY A 11 -23.40 -37.58 -7.74
C GLY A 11 -23.01 -36.75 -6.50
N THR A 12 -22.56 -37.41 -5.45
CA THR A 12 -22.10 -36.72 -4.20
C THR A 12 -20.83 -35.91 -4.43
N VAL A 13 -19.85 -36.44 -5.18
CA VAL A 13 -18.62 -35.76 -5.54
C VAL A 13 -18.89 -34.54 -6.44
N ALA A 14 -19.78 -34.67 -7.43
CA ALA A 14 -20.21 -33.58 -8.31
C ALA A 14 -20.91 -32.45 -7.53
N THR A 15 -21.77 -32.81 -6.57
CA THR A 15 -22.45 -31.82 -5.72
C THR A 15 -21.48 -31.09 -4.80
N ILE A 16 -20.48 -31.79 -4.22
CA ILE A 16 -19.42 -31.19 -3.41
C ILE A 16 -18.55 -30.25 -4.25
N LEU A 17 -18.17 -30.63 -5.47
CA LEU A 17 -17.40 -29.78 -6.39
C LEU A 17 -18.18 -28.53 -6.81
N LEU A 18 -19.49 -28.61 -7.02
CA LEU A 18 -20.34 -27.46 -7.36
C LEU A 18 -20.49 -26.47 -6.18
N VAL A 19 -20.48 -26.95 -4.94
CA VAL A 19 -20.52 -26.08 -3.75
C VAL A 19 -19.22 -25.31 -3.58
N PHE A 20 -18.07 -25.89 -3.93
CA PHE A 20 -16.76 -25.21 -3.88
C PHE A 20 -16.56 -24.15 -4.97
N CYS A 21 -17.33 -24.16 -6.05
CA CYS A 21 -17.28 -23.14 -7.11
C CYS A 21 -18.21 -21.94 -6.88
N ALA A 22 -18.96 -21.88 -5.79
CA ALA A 22 -20.06 -20.93 -5.61
C ALA A 22 -19.65 -19.60 -4.93
N CYS A 23 -18.48 -19.49 -4.32
CA CYS A 23 -18.04 -18.29 -3.62
C CYS A 23 -16.88 -17.64 -4.39
N THR A 24 -17.12 -16.48 -4.96
CA THR A 24 -16.06 -15.63 -5.53
C THR A 24 -15.62 -14.63 -4.47
N PRO A 25 -14.31 -14.28 -4.41
CA PRO A 25 -13.84 -13.17 -3.57
C PRO A 25 -14.63 -11.90 -3.88
N LEU A 26 -15.16 -11.26 -2.84
CA LEU A 26 -15.91 -10.02 -3.01
C LEU A 26 -14.97 -8.87 -3.35
N VAL A 27 -15.28 -8.16 -4.42
CA VAL A 27 -14.62 -6.90 -4.76
C VAL A 27 -15.68 -5.79 -4.76
N ASN A 28 -15.49 -4.81 -3.89
CA ASN A 28 -16.36 -3.63 -3.78
C ASN A 28 -15.96 -2.60 -4.84
N LEU A 29 -16.31 -2.85 -6.09
CA LEU A 29 -15.93 -2.02 -7.23
C LEU A 29 -16.47 -0.58 -7.08
N PRO A 30 -15.74 0.43 -7.61
CA PRO A 30 -16.23 1.81 -7.66
C PRO A 30 -17.48 1.91 -8.54
N GLY A 31 -18.31 2.91 -8.23
CA GLY A 31 -19.44 3.30 -9.05
C GLY A 31 -19.03 3.91 -10.41
N LYS A 32 -20.01 4.24 -11.22
CA LYS A 32 -19.79 5.00 -12.45
C LYS A 32 -19.32 6.42 -12.10
N GLN A 33 -18.62 7.06 -13.03
CA GLN A 33 -18.30 8.49 -12.89
C GLN A 33 -19.59 9.32 -12.87
N VAL A 34 -19.77 10.09 -11.80
CA VAL A 34 -20.96 10.94 -11.59
C VAL A 34 -20.59 12.39 -11.26
N VAL A 35 -19.34 12.64 -10.86
CA VAL A 35 -18.82 13.97 -10.52
C VAL A 35 -17.39 14.15 -11.03
N GLU A 36 -16.96 15.40 -11.17
CA GLU A 36 -15.54 15.71 -11.29
C GLU A 36 -14.87 15.53 -9.93
N PRO A 37 -13.73 14.80 -9.87
CA PRO A 37 -12.99 14.62 -8.63
C PRO A 37 -12.48 15.95 -8.11
N ARG A 38 -12.49 16.11 -6.79
CA ARG A 38 -12.00 17.32 -6.14
C ARG A 38 -11.50 17.05 -4.74
N VAL A 39 -10.58 17.88 -4.32
CA VAL A 39 -10.06 17.88 -2.95
C VAL A 39 -10.75 19.01 -2.16
N GLU A 40 -11.40 18.65 -1.07
CA GLU A 40 -12.02 19.53 -0.10
C GLU A 40 -11.11 19.71 1.12
N LYS A 41 -11.58 20.41 2.18
CA LYS A 41 -10.74 20.66 3.36
C LYS A 41 -10.31 19.37 4.09
N ALA A 42 -11.23 18.42 4.24
CA ALA A 42 -11.03 17.19 5.00
C ALA A 42 -11.35 15.91 4.21
N HIS A 43 -11.69 16.03 2.94
CA HIS A 43 -12.10 14.91 2.09
C HIS A 43 -11.58 15.06 0.67
N TYR A 44 -11.28 13.93 0.09
CA TYR A 44 -11.12 13.76 -1.36
C TYR A 44 -12.41 13.15 -1.92
N VAL A 45 -13.07 13.84 -2.84
CA VAL A 45 -14.25 13.35 -3.55
C VAL A 45 -13.79 12.70 -4.84
N THR A 46 -14.04 11.40 -4.98
CA THR A 46 -13.64 10.59 -6.14
C THR A 46 -14.60 10.77 -7.32
N VAL A 47 -14.26 10.22 -8.49
CA VAL A 47 -15.08 10.31 -9.72
C VAL A 47 -16.49 9.73 -9.55
N ASP A 48 -16.66 8.75 -8.69
CA ASP A 48 -17.95 8.11 -8.39
C ASP A 48 -18.67 8.74 -7.18
N GLY A 49 -18.19 9.91 -6.72
CA GLY A 49 -18.79 10.69 -5.64
C GLY A 49 -18.50 10.19 -4.23
N VAL A 50 -17.66 9.19 -4.07
CA VAL A 50 -17.26 8.70 -2.75
C VAL A 50 -16.36 9.72 -2.06
N MET A 51 -16.67 10.02 -0.80
CA MET A 51 -15.89 10.92 0.05
C MET A 51 -14.87 10.11 0.84
N LEU A 52 -13.59 10.29 0.55
CA LEU A 52 -12.47 9.66 1.26
C LEU A 52 -11.89 10.67 2.26
N PRO A 53 -11.87 10.39 3.57
CA PRO A 53 -11.22 11.26 4.54
C PRO A 53 -9.77 11.52 4.16
N MET A 54 -9.30 12.75 4.38
CA MET A 54 -7.93 13.12 4.06
C MET A 54 -7.33 14.05 5.08
N HIS A 55 -6.00 14.04 5.15
CA HIS A 55 -5.21 14.92 5.99
C HIS A 55 -4.23 15.73 5.15
N THR A 56 -3.96 16.95 5.60
CA THR A 56 -3.02 17.87 4.97
C THR A 56 -2.08 18.41 6.03
N TRP A 57 -0.80 18.37 5.75
CA TRP A 57 0.23 18.98 6.59
C TRP A 57 1.06 19.93 5.72
N LEU A 58 1.01 21.21 6.06
CA LEU A 58 1.75 22.26 5.38
C LEU A 58 2.98 22.65 6.23
N PRO A 59 4.07 23.08 5.62
CA PRO A 59 5.16 23.71 6.35
C PRO A 59 4.63 24.85 7.22
N GLN A 60 5.16 24.96 8.44
CA GLN A 60 4.76 26.03 9.37
C GLN A 60 5.43 27.35 8.97
N ASP A 61 6.66 27.27 8.44
CA ASP A 61 7.47 28.42 8.08
C ASP A 61 7.97 28.27 6.62
N GLY A 62 8.03 29.40 5.92
CA GLY A 62 8.57 29.46 4.56
C GLY A 62 7.67 28.93 3.44
N PRO A 63 8.14 28.95 2.21
CA PRO A 63 7.42 28.47 1.06
C PRO A 63 7.39 26.93 0.99
N VAL A 64 6.37 26.38 0.31
CA VAL A 64 6.36 24.98 -0.07
C VAL A 64 7.39 24.74 -1.16
N THR A 65 8.42 23.93 -0.88
CA THR A 65 9.51 23.62 -1.82
C THR A 65 9.28 22.29 -2.56
N ALA A 66 8.50 21.38 -1.98
CA ALA A 66 8.07 20.14 -2.60
C ALA A 66 6.75 19.66 -1.99
N VAL A 67 6.09 18.73 -2.65
CA VAL A 67 4.83 18.12 -2.20
C VAL A 67 4.94 16.60 -2.21
N ILE A 68 4.41 15.95 -1.17
CA ILE A 68 4.26 14.50 -1.11
C ILE A 68 2.77 14.14 -1.04
N VAL A 69 2.33 13.23 -1.91
CA VAL A 69 1.10 12.46 -1.75
C VAL A 69 1.47 11.11 -1.14
N ALA A 70 1.02 10.84 0.08
CA ALA A 70 1.37 9.64 0.83
C ALA A 70 0.23 8.62 0.85
N LEU A 71 0.54 7.36 0.53
CA LEU A 71 -0.37 6.21 0.55
C LEU A 71 -0.01 5.26 1.69
N HIS A 72 -0.99 4.97 2.53
CA HIS A 72 -0.84 4.10 3.70
C HIS A 72 -0.77 2.62 3.33
N GLY A 73 -0.26 1.81 4.27
CA GLY A 73 -0.22 0.36 4.21
C GLY A 73 -1.59 -0.30 4.42
N PHE A 74 -1.64 -1.61 4.20
CA PHE A 74 -2.85 -2.43 4.38
C PHE A 74 -3.33 -2.38 5.84
N ASN A 75 -4.64 -2.22 6.04
CA ASN A 75 -5.29 -2.09 7.36
C ASN A 75 -5.00 -0.80 8.14
N ASP A 76 -4.16 0.08 7.64
CA ASP A 76 -3.85 1.40 8.19
C ASP A 76 -4.70 2.49 7.51
N TYR A 77 -4.44 3.75 7.75
CA TYR A 77 -5.17 4.88 7.15
C TYR A 77 -4.29 6.14 7.11
N SER A 78 -4.79 7.24 6.56
CA SER A 78 -4.01 8.43 6.21
C SER A 78 -3.20 9.05 7.35
N THR A 79 -3.60 8.89 8.62
CA THR A 79 -2.85 9.44 9.76
C THR A 79 -1.53 8.74 10.04
N PHE A 80 -1.23 7.60 9.36
CA PHE A 80 0.09 6.96 9.42
C PHE A 80 1.21 7.95 9.13
N PHE A 81 0.91 8.95 8.31
CA PHE A 81 1.90 9.92 7.84
C PHE A 81 2.01 11.18 8.71
N ALA A 82 1.26 11.29 9.82
CA ALA A 82 1.23 12.50 10.65
C ALA A 82 2.63 12.86 11.23
N SER A 83 3.32 11.90 11.84
CA SER A 83 4.67 12.11 12.35
C SER A 83 5.70 12.36 11.23
N PRO A 84 5.76 11.53 10.16
CA PRO A 84 6.58 11.81 8.98
C PRO A 84 6.34 13.19 8.36
N ALA A 85 5.08 13.59 8.18
CA ALA A 85 4.73 14.88 7.61
C ALA A 85 5.19 16.06 8.47
N ASN A 86 5.11 15.94 9.80
CA ASN A 86 5.62 16.96 10.70
C ASN A 86 7.16 17.11 10.60
N TYR A 87 7.89 16.01 10.41
CA TYR A 87 9.31 16.05 10.15
C TYR A 87 9.61 16.74 8.81
N LEU A 88 8.99 16.28 7.73
CA LEU A 88 9.18 16.78 6.38
C LEU A 88 8.73 18.23 6.21
N GLY A 89 7.71 18.66 6.95
CA GLY A 89 7.27 20.07 7.00
C GLY A 89 8.34 21.04 7.44
N ARG A 90 9.26 20.62 8.35
CA ARG A 90 10.44 21.43 8.73
C ARG A 90 11.45 21.61 7.60
N HIS A 91 11.35 20.78 6.56
CA HIS A 91 12.16 20.86 5.34
C HIS A 91 11.43 21.52 4.16
N GLY A 92 10.31 22.22 4.43
CA GLY A 92 9.53 22.90 3.39
C GLY A 92 8.65 21.97 2.54
N ILE A 93 8.46 20.69 2.94
CA ILE A 93 7.71 19.70 2.18
C ILE A 93 6.27 19.64 2.69
N ALA A 94 5.30 20.00 1.84
CA ALA A 94 3.88 19.80 2.13
C ALA A 94 3.49 18.33 1.91
N SER A 95 2.58 17.81 2.73
CA SER A 95 2.15 16.41 2.65
C SER A 95 0.64 16.28 2.63
N TYR A 96 0.14 15.36 1.81
CA TYR A 96 -1.27 15.01 1.67
C TYR A 96 -1.42 13.49 1.75
N ALA A 97 -2.40 13.01 2.51
CA ALA A 97 -2.74 11.60 2.55
C ALA A 97 -4.27 11.45 2.66
N TYR A 98 -4.83 10.44 2.02
CA TYR A 98 -6.25 10.09 2.12
C TYR A 98 -6.42 8.65 2.56
N ASP A 99 -7.55 8.35 3.20
CA ASP A 99 -7.93 6.99 3.53
C ASP A 99 -8.32 6.27 2.24
N GLN A 100 -7.55 5.26 1.83
CA GLN A 100 -7.88 4.48 0.65
C GLN A 100 -9.19 3.72 0.87
N ARG A 101 -9.96 3.49 -0.21
CA ARG A 101 -11.25 2.78 -0.14
C ARG A 101 -11.16 1.52 0.71
N GLY A 102 -12.11 1.32 1.60
CA GLY A 102 -12.16 0.16 2.49
C GLY A 102 -11.28 0.24 3.73
N PHE A 103 -10.54 1.33 3.93
CA PHE A 103 -9.67 1.54 5.08
C PHE A 103 -10.02 2.82 5.85
N GLY A 104 -9.56 2.90 7.09
CA GLY A 104 -9.78 4.07 7.94
C GLY A 104 -11.26 4.42 8.10
N GLY A 105 -11.59 5.68 7.84
CA GLY A 105 -12.96 6.21 7.79
C GLY A 105 -13.60 6.16 6.40
N ALA A 106 -12.92 5.60 5.38
CA ALA A 106 -13.50 5.46 4.05
C ALA A 106 -14.63 4.42 4.03
N PRO A 107 -15.64 4.60 3.13
CA PRO A 107 -16.73 3.64 2.98
C PRO A 107 -16.24 2.24 2.59
N GLY A 108 -17.06 1.21 2.89
CA GLY A 108 -16.75 -0.18 2.56
C GLY A 108 -15.66 -0.79 3.42
N ARG A 109 -15.52 -0.35 4.66
CA ARG A 109 -14.46 -0.79 5.58
C ARG A 109 -14.25 -2.29 5.62
N GLY A 110 -13.01 -2.71 5.38
CA GLY A 110 -12.58 -4.11 5.33
C GLY A 110 -12.87 -4.82 4.01
N LEU A 111 -13.51 -4.14 3.04
CA LEU A 111 -13.77 -4.67 1.70
C LEU A 111 -12.68 -4.20 0.73
N TRP A 112 -12.25 -5.09 -0.14
CA TRP A 112 -11.29 -4.79 -1.21
C TRP A 112 -11.97 -4.08 -2.38
N SER A 113 -11.44 -2.94 -2.81
CA SER A 113 -12.08 -2.13 -3.88
C SER A 113 -11.51 -2.39 -5.28
N GLY A 114 -10.49 -3.22 -5.39
CA GLY A 114 -9.85 -3.56 -6.66
C GLY A 114 -8.68 -2.64 -7.03
N ILE A 115 -7.71 -3.21 -7.72
CA ILE A 115 -6.44 -2.54 -8.08
C ILE A 115 -6.70 -1.28 -8.92
N GLY A 116 -7.59 -1.38 -9.90
CA GLY A 116 -7.96 -0.25 -10.77
C GLY A 116 -8.57 0.92 -10.00
N ALA A 117 -9.35 0.67 -8.94
CA ALA A 117 -9.93 1.71 -8.10
C ALA A 117 -8.83 2.50 -7.36
N TYR A 118 -7.91 1.80 -6.69
CA TYR A 118 -6.81 2.45 -5.97
C TYR A 118 -5.89 3.26 -6.89
N SER A 119 -5.54 2.69 -8.06
CA SER A 119 -4.70 3.39 -9.05
C SER A 119 -5.40 4.63 -9.62
N SER A 120 -6.68 4.52 -9.94
CA SER A 120 -7.49 5.63 -10.47
C SER A 120 -7.66 6.74 -9.43
N ASP A 121 -7.98 6.39 -8.17
CA ASP A 121 -8.11 7.36 -7.10
C ASP A 121 -6.80 8.13 -6.89
N LEU A 122 -5.65 7.44 -6.90
CA LEU A 122 -4.33 8.10 -6.81
C LEU A 122 -4.11 9.06 -7.98
N THR A 123 -4.37 8.61 -9.20
CA THR A 123 -4.15 9.44 -10.41
C THR A 123 -4.97 10.73 -10.35
N PHE A 124 -6.24 10.66 -10.01
CA PHE A 124 -7.08 11.84 -9.89
C PHE A 124 -6.72 12.71 -8.68
N PHE A 125 -6.36 12.10 -7.56
CA PHE A 125 -5.91 12.85 -6.38
C PHE A 125 -4.65 13.65 -6.67
N VAL A 126 -3.65 13.04 -7.29
CA VAL A 126 -2.41 13.71 -7.73
C VAL A 126 -2.73 14.88 -8.65
N LYS A 127 -3.64 14.69 -9.63
CA LYS A 127 -4.07 15.77 -10.52
C LYS A 127 -4.64 16.96 -9.76
N GLU A 128 -5.44 16.74 -8.73
CA GLU A 128 -6.01 17.81 -7.91
C GLU A 128 -4.95 18.49 -7.01
N ILE A 129 -4.00 17.74 -6.49
CA ILE A 129 -2.88 18.30 -5.70
C ILE A 129 -1.93 19.12 -6.63
N ARG A 130 -1.65 18.66 -7.84
CA ARG A 130 -0.85 19.40 -8.82
C ARG A 130 -1.47 20.77 -9.14
N LYS A 131 -2.80 20.87 -9.25
CA LYS A 131 -3.49 22.16 -9.44
C LYS A 131 -3.31 23.13 -8.27
N ARG A 132 -3.17 22.61 -7.04
CA ARG A 132 -2.96 23.41 -5.83
C ARG A 132 -1.52 23.93 -5.67
N HIS A 133 -0.57 23.21 -6.28
CA HIS A 133 0.86 23.50 -6.21
C HIS A 133 1.48 23.56 -7.61
N PRO A 134 1.08 24.53 -8.45
CA PRO A 134 1.62 24.65 -9.81
C PRO A 134 3.12 24.96 -9.78
N GLY A 135 3.91 24.18 -10.53
CA GLY A 135 5.35 24.36 -10.63
C GLY A 135 6.17 23.89 -9.43
N VAL A 136 5.54 23.35 -8.37
CA VAL A 136 6.23 22.76 -7.23
C VAL A 136 6.46 21.27 -7.50
N PRO A 137 7.67 20.73 -7.28
CA PRO A 137 7.94 19.29 -7.41
C PRO A 137 6.97 18.46 -6.55
N LEU A 138 6.37 17.42 -7.17
CA LEU A 138 5.38 16.56 -6.52
C LEU A 138 5.79 15.10 -6.60
N TYR A 139 5.76 14.44 -5.46
CA TYR A 139 6.18 13.05 -5.29
C TYR A 139 5.02 12.19 -4.78
N VAL A 140 4.98 10.93 -5.17
CA VAL A 140 4.15 9.92 -4.51
C VAL A 140 5.02 9.09 -3.59
N LEU A 141 4.61 8.99 -2.32
CA LEU A 141 5.19 8.08 -1.35
C LEU A 141 4.20 6.98 -1.03
N GLY A 142 4.62 5.72 -1.16
CA GLY A 142 3.78 4.57 -0.77
C GLY A 142 4.48 3.69 0.24
N GLU A 143 3.85 3.49 1.42
CA GLU A 143 4.28 2.52 2.41
C GLU A 143 3.55 1.20 2.20
N SER A 144 4.26 0.08 2.16
CA SER A 144 3.69 -1.26 2.08
C SER A 144 2.70 -1.42 0.89
N MET A 145 1.40 -1.68 1.15
CA MET A 145 0.36 -1.71 0.12
C MET A 145 0.33 -0.42 -0.71
N GLY A 146 0.49 0.74 -0.07
CA GLY A 146 0.57 2.02 -0.78
C GLY A 146 1.69 2.07 -1.79
N GLY A 147 2.83 1.41 -1.51
CA GLY A 147 3.94 1.25 -2.46
C GLY A 147 3.54 0.42 -3.68
N SER A 148 2.79 -0.67 -3.48
CA SER A 148 2.27 -1.48 -4.58
C SER A 148 1.26 -0.71 -5.44
N VAL A 149 0.36 0.06 -4.81
CA VAL A 149 -0.57 0.94 -5.52
C VAL A 149 0.18 1.99 -6.34
N ALA A 150 1.23 2.61 -5.76
CA ALA A 150 2.07 3.56 -6.47
C ALA A 150 2.74 2.92 -7.70
N ILE A 151 3.35 1.72 -7.56
CA ILE A 151 3.99 1.02 -8.68
C ILE A 151 2.98 0.79 -9.82
N VAL A 152 1.80 0.23 -9.52
CA VAL A 152 0.80 -0.09 -10.53
C VAL A 152 0.22 1.17 -11.17
N ALA A 153 -0.03 2.22 -10.40
CA ALA A 153 -0.51 3.50 -10.94
C ALA A 153 0.52 4.15 -11.88
N MET A 154 1.81 4.16 -11.50
CA MET A 154 2.89 4.75 -12.32
C MET A 154 3.16 3.98 -13.62
N THR A 155 2.74 2.73 -13.71
CA THR A 155 2.99 1.85 -14.86
C THR A 155 1.73 1.57 -15.68
N GLY A 156 0.59 2.09 -15.26
CA GLY A 156 -0.69 1.99 -15.96
C GLY A 156 -0.78 2.85 -17.22
N SER A 157 -1.92 2.80 -17.90
CA SER A 157 -2.16 3.55 -19.14
C SER A 157 -2.33 5.07 -18.94
N ASN A 158 -2.66 5.50 -17.73
CA ASN A 158 -2.82 6.92 -17.39
C ASN A 158 -2.08 7.19 -16.06
N PRO A 159 -0.74 7.23 -16.09
CA PRO A 159 0.04 7.40 -14.87
C PRO A 159 -0.17 8.79 -14.25
N PRO A 160 -0.10 8.92 -12.91
CA PRO A 160 -0.09 10.21 -12.24
C PRO A 160 1.08 11.07 -12.71
N ASP A 161 0.84 12.39 -12.86
CA ASP A 161 1.85 13.38 -13.23
C ASP A 161 2.66 13.80 -11.98
N VAL A 162 3.81 13.14 -11.76
CA VAL A 162 4.70 13.37 -10.61
C VAL A 162 6.17 13.42 -11.02
N ASP A 163 7.01 14.02 -10.18
CA ASP A 163 8.44 14.22 -10.44
C ASP A 163 9.29 13.05 -9.91
N GLY A 164 8.72 12.21 -9.05
CA GLY A 164 9.39 11.00 -8.57
C GLY A 164 8.52 10.16 -7.64
N VAL A 165 9.04 8.98 -7.29
CA VAL A 165 8.33 7.97 -6.49
C VAL A 165 9.21 7.53 -5.32
N ILE A 166 8.60 7.41 -4.14
CA ILE A 166 9.25 6.93 -2.92
C ILE A 166 8.50 5.68 -2.46
N LEU A 167 9.18 4.56 -2.43
CA LEU A 167 8.65 3.26 -2.04
C LEU A 167 9.26 2.84 -0.70
N VAL A 168 8.45 2.79 0.34
CA VAL A 168 8.88 2.43 1.70
C VAL A 168 8.36 1.04 2.03
N ALA A 169 9.25 0.07 2.20
CA ALA A 169 8.93 -1.33 2.45
C ALA A 169 7.77 -1.84 1.57
N PRO A 170 7.82 -1.66 0.21
CA PRO A 170 6.68 -1.88 -0.66
C PRO A 170 6.20 -3.34 -0.60
N ALA A 171 4.89 -3.54 -0.57
CA ALA A 171 4.29 -4.87 -0.50
C ALA A 171 4.36 -5.57 -1.86
N VAL A 172 5.47 -6.22 -2.14
CA VAL A 172 5.74 -6.96 -3.39
C VAL A 172 5.93 -8.47 -3.17
N TRP A 173 5.44 -8.98 -2.04
CA TRP A 173 5.47 -10.41 -1.75
C TRP A 173 4.40 -11.16 -2.56
N GLY A 174 4.60 -11.15 -3.87
CA GLY A 174 3.73 -11.85 -4.81
C GLY A 174 3.88 -13.37 -4.76
N ARG A 175 2.98 -14.06 -5.47
CA ARG A 175 2.92 -15.54 -5.53
C ARG A 175 4.19 -16.16 -6.09
N GLU A 176 4.99 -15.43 -6.87
CA GLU A 176 6.29 -15.86 -7.39
C GLU A 176 7.25 -16.27 -6.27
N THR A 177 7.24 -15.57 -5.14
CA THR A 177 8.13 -15.80 -3.98
C THR A 177 7.41 -16.40 -2.78
N MET A 178 6.09 -16.48 -2.80
CA MET A 178 5.28 -17.05 -1.73
C MET A 178 5.39 -18.59 -1.71
N PRO A 179 5.50 -19.24 -0.53
CA PRO A 179 5.46 -20.68 -0.41
C PRO A 179 4.23 -21.30 -1.08
N TRP A 180 4.39 -22.42 -1.79
CA TRP A 180 3.32 -23.04 -2.57
C TRP A 180 2.07 -23.34 -1.75
N TYR A 181 2.22 -23.80 -0.49
CA TYR A 181 1.09 -24.13 0.38
C TYR A 181 0.29 -22.88 0.79
N GLN A 182 0.93 -21.72 1.01
CA GLN A 182 0.23 -20.47 1.30
C GLN A 182 -0.59 -20.01 0.09
N ARG A 183 -0.06 -20.16 -1.12
CA ARG A 183 -0.77 -19.84 -2.37
C ARG A 183 -2.05 -20.66 -2.50
N TRP A 184 -1.96 -21.98 -2.29
CA TRP A 184 -3.11 -22.88 -2.37
C TRP A 184 -4.11 -22.62 -1.24
N LEU A 185 -3.65 -22.44 -0.01
CA LEU A 185 -4.53 -22.13 1.13
C LEU A 185 -5.30 -20.85 0.90
N LEU A 186 -4.63 -19.77 0.46
CA LEU A 186 -5.29 -18.51 0.16
C LEU A 186 -6.28 -18.65 -1.00
N ALA A 187 -5.91 -19.35 -2.09
CA ALA A 187 -6.80 -19.58 -3.23
C ALA A 187 -8.05 -20.37 -2.82
N ILE A 188 -7.91 -21.47 -2.09
CA ILE A 188 -9.04 -22.29 -1.63
C ILE A 188 -9.90 -21.47 -0.66
N ALA A 189 -9.31 -20.87 0.36
CA ALA A 189 -10.04 -20.14 1.39
C ALA A 189 -10.81 -18.94 0.81
N SER A 190 -10.22 -18.20 -0.14
CA SER A 190 -10.87 -17.06 -0.77
C SER A 190 -12.07 -17.43 -1.65
N HIS A 191 -12.13 -18.68 -2.15
CA HIS A 191 -13.24 -19.18 -2.97
C HIS A 191 -14.22 -20.06 -2.20
N THR A 192 -13.96 -20.34 -0.90
CA THR A 192 -14.86 -21.12 -0.05
C THR A 192 -15.45 -20.30 1.09
N PHE A 193 -14.61 -19.49 1.75
CA PHE A 193 -14.99 -18.70 2.94
C PHE A 193 -14.46 -17.25 2.85
N PRO A 194 -14.74 -16.51 1.76
CA PRO A 194 -14.15 -15.20 1.49
C PRO A 194 -14.40 -14.17 2.61
N TRP A 195 -15.55 -14.25 3.28
CA TRP A 195 -15.95 -13.33 4.35
C TRP A 195 -15.30 -13.60 5.72
N VAL A 196 -14.65 -14.74 5.90
CA VAL A 196 -14.01 -15.06 7.18
C VAL A 196 -12.87 -14.08 7.43
N GLN A 197 -12.79 -13.62 8.68
CA GLN A 197 -11.77 -12.67 9.12
C GLN A 197 -10.68 -13.36 9.91
N LEU A 198 -9.44 -13.05 9.59
CA LEU A 198 -8.26 -13.53 10.27
C LEU A 198 -7.59 -12.38 11.02
N THR A 199 -7.05 -12.68 12.20
CA THR A 199 -6.29 -11.73 13.00
C THR A 199 -4.82 -12.13 13.02
N GLY A 200 -3.91 -11.16 13.14
CA GLY A 200 -2.48 -11.43 13.31
C GLY A 200 -2.08 -11.90 14.72
N LYS A 201 -3.05 -12.16 15.61
CA LYS A 201 -2.74 -12.61 16.99
C LYS A 201 -1.98 -13.94 16.96
N GLY A 202 -0.86 -13.99 17.68
CA GLY A 202 -0.05 -15.21 17.80
C GLY A 202 0.97 -15.44 16.69
N LEU A 203 1.07 -14.56 15.67
CA LEU A 203 2.08 -14.70 14.63
C LEU A 203 3.50 -14.28 15.06
N HIS A 204 3.63 -13.60 16.21
CA HIS A 204 4.91 -13.09 16.73
C HIS A 204 5.74 -12.28 15.72
N ILE A 205 5.05 -11.55 14.81
CA ILE A 205 5.65 -10.66 13.83
C ILE A 205 5.71 -9.27 14.42
N SER A 206 6.90 -8.67 14.44
CA SER A 206 7.11 -7.27 14.83
C SER A 206 7.16 -6.39 13.59
N ALA A 207 6.18 -5.49 13.45
CA ALA A 207 6.14 -4.55 12.34
C ALA A 207 6.98 -3.28 12.61
N SER A 208 7.42 -3.05 13.86
CA SER A 208 8.21 -1.90 14.29
C SER A 208 8.89 -2.20 15.63
N ASP A 209 9.96 -1.49 15.95
CA ASP A 209 10.57 -1.43 17.29
C ASP A 209 9.89 -0.39 18.21
N ASN A 210 9.04 0.47 17.65
CA ASN A 210 8.29 1.48 18.39
C ASN A 210 7.04 0.88 19.04
N ILE A 211 7.23 0.28 20.21
CA ILE A 211 6.16 -0.43 20.93
C ILE A 211 5.01 0.49 21.36
N GLU A 212 5.27 1.77 21.65
CA GLU A 212 4.21 2.71 22.01
C GLU A 212 3.32 3.02 20.81
N MET A 213 3.91 3.24 19.65
CA MET A 213 3.20 3.42 18.40
C MET A 213 2.35 2.17 18.08
N LEU A 214 2.91 0.96 18.17
CA LEU A 214 2.18 -0.30 17.96
C LEU A 214 1.00 -0.46 18.94
N ARG A 215 1.16 -0.08 20.21
CA ARG A 215 0.07 -0.10 21.20
C ARG A 215 -1.02 0.91 20.85
N SER A 216 -0.63 2.10 20.36
CA SER A 216 -1.59 3.11 19.89
C SER A 216 -2.41 2.59 18.70
N LEU A 217 -1.76 2.02 17.67
CA LEU A 217 -2.44 1.37 16.54
C LEU A 217 -3.36 0.23 17.00
N GLY A 218 -2.94 -0.54 18.01
CA GLY A 218 -3.75 -1.61 18.59
C GLY A 218 -5.07 -1.11 19.24
N ARG A 219 -5.10 0.13 19.74
CA ARG A 219 -6.27 0.77 20.36
C ARG A 219 -7.10 1.58 19.37
N ASP A 220 -6.52 2.00 18.25
CA ASP A 220 -7.18 2.85 17.27
C ASP A 220 -8.34 2.10 16.60
N PRO A 221 -9.60 2.59 16.71
CA PRO A 221 -10.75 1.94 16.09
C PRO A 221 -10.73 2.00 14.56
N LEU A 222 -10.00 2.91 13.94
CA LEU A 222 -9.90 3.04 12.48
C LEU A 222 -8.91 2.05 11.86
N VAL A 223 -7.94 1.54 12.61
CA VAL A 223 -7.04 0.47 12.17
C VAL A 223 -7.80 -0.86 12.14
N ILE A 224 -7.72 -1.61 11.03
CA ILE A 224 -8.37 -2.91 10.86
C ILE A 224 -7.52 -3.99 11.52
N LYS A 225 -8.10 -4.74 12.46
CA LYS A 225 -7.40 -5.78 13.23
C LYS A 225 -7.81 -7.21 12.86
N ALA A 226 -8.90 -7.32 12.12
CA ALA A 226 -9.43 -8.59 11.61
C ALA A 226 -9.70 -8.41 10.12
N THR A 227 -8.94 -9.12 9.31
CA THR A 227 -8.89 -8.95 7.85
C THR A 227 -9.65 -10.07 7.17
N ARG A 228 -10.54 -9.72 6.25
CA ARG A 228 -11.27 -10.67 5.41
C ARG A 228 -10.31 -11.41 4.48
N ILE A 229 -10.59 -12.68 4.24
CA ILE A 229 -9.78 -13.54 3.35
C ILE A 229 -9.82 -13.00 1.90
N ASP A 230 -10.98 -12.53 1.42
CA ASP A 230 -11.10 -11.94 0.08
C ASP A 230 -10.27 -10.66 -0.08
N SER A 231 -10.16 -9.83 0.97
CA SER A 231 -9.29 -8.65 0.96
C SER A 231 -7.80 -9.02 0.96
N MET A 232 -7.41 -10.08 1.68
CA MET A 232 -6.04 -10.63 1.61
C MET A 232 -5.71 -11.18 0.22
N TYR A 233 -6.70 -11.83 -0.42
CA TYR A 233 -6.55 -12.31 -1.80
C TYR A 233 -6.39 -11.15 -2.79
N GLY A 234 -7.18 -10.07 -2.62
CA GLY A 234 -7.06 -8.85 -3.39
C GLY A 234 -5.68 -8.18 -3.23
N LEU A 235 -5.17 -8.10 -2.00
CA LEU A 235 -3.81 -7.62 -1.74
C LEU A 235 -2.75 -8.49 -2.44
N SER A 236 -2.91 -9.82 -2.42
CA SER A 236 -1.97 -10.72 -3.10
C SER A 236 -1.96 -10.49 -4.61
N ASN A 237 -3.12 -10.21 -5.22
CA ASN A 237 -3.20 -9.85 -6.63
C ASN A 237 -2.48 -8.52 -6.92
N LEU A 238 -2.63 -7.54 -6.05
CA LEU A 238 -1.92 -6.26 -6.17
C LEU A 238 -0.40 -6.44 -6.04
N MET A 239 0.07 -7.28 -5.10
CA MET A 239 1.49 -7.58 -4.93
C MET A 239 2.09 -8.29 -6.16
N ASP A 240 1.36 -9.22 -6.77
CA ASP A 240 1.77 -9.88 -8.02
C ASP A 240 1.94 -8.86 -9.14
N GLU A 241 0.94 -7.99 -9.32
CA GLU A 241 0.95 -6.97 -10.38
C GLU A 241 2.05 -5.95 -10.17
N ALA A 242 2.24 -5.47 -8.94
CA ALA A 242 3.31 -4.54 -8.59
C ALA A 242 4.70 -5.12 -8.87
N LEU A 243 4.95 -6.37 -8.44
CA LEU A 243 6.23 -7.06 -8.70
C LEU A 243 6.48 -7.27 -10.20
N ALA A 244 5.44 -7.60 -10.97
CA ALA A 244 5.55 -7.79 -12.42
C ALA A 244 5.81 -6.47 -13.17
N GLN A 245 5.30 -5.35 -12.65
CA GLN A 245 5.36 -4.06 -13.33
C GLN A 245 6.48 -3.14 -12.84
N ALA A 246 7.11 -3.39 -11.70
CA ALA A 246 8.12 -2.51 -11.09
C ALA A 246 9.23 -2.07 -12.07
N GLY A 247 9.68 -2.96 -12.95
CA GLY A 247 10.68 -2.66 -13.96
C GLY A 247 10.23 -1.68 -15.06
N LYS A 248 8.95 -1.30 -15.10
CA LYS A 248 8.41 -0.34 -16.08
C LYS A 248 8.42 1.11 -15.57
N ILE A 249 8.68 1.36 -14.29
CA ILE A 249 8.80 2.72 -13.75
C ILE A 249 9.96 3.43 -14.45
N ARG A 250 9.74 4.66 -14.90
CA ARG A 250 10.74 5.48 -15.62
C ARG A 250 11.11 6.75 -14.86
N LEU A 251 10.41 7.06 -13.79
CA LEU A 251 10.63 8.24 -12.96
C LEU A 251 11.80 8.01 -11.99
N PRO A 252 12.44 9.07 -11.51
CA PRO A 252 13.32 8.99 -10.35
C PRO A 252 12.62 8.25 -9.23
N THR A 253 13.27 7.25 -8.66
CA THR A 253 12.66 6.39 -7.64
C THR A 253 13.64 6.17 -6.50
N LEU A 254 13.17 6.39 -5.26
CA LEU A 254 13.83 6.00 -4.02
C LEU A 254 13.11 4.80 -3.44
N VAL A 255 13.83 3.72 -3.17
CA VAL A 255 13.31 2.54 -2.46
C VAL A 255 14.00 2.45 -1.11
N GLN A 256 13.22 2.39 -0.05
CA GLN A 256 13.68 2.26 1.34
C GLN A 256 13.20 0.93 1.93
N TYR A 257 14.09 0.19 2.58
CA TYR A 257 13.77 -1.09 3.18
C TYR A 257 14.53 -1.31 4.48
N GLY A 258 13.84 -1.84 5.49
CA GLY A 258 14.42 -2.20 6.79
C GLY A 258 14.86 -3.67 6.80
N GLU A 259 16.09 -3.96 7.20
CA GLU A 259 16.62 -5.33 7.21
C GLU A 259 15.94 -6.24 8.25
N LYS A 260 15.28 -5.64 9.26
CA LYS A 260 14.48 -6.35 10.27
C LYS A 260 12.99 -6.46 9.90
N ASP A 261 12.61 -6.16 8.65
CA ASP A 261 11.22 -6.30 8.19
C ASP A 261 10.77 -7.77 8.24
N GLN A 262 9.80 -8.06 9.12
CA GLN A 262 9.22 -9.39 9.29
C GLN A 262 7.87 -9.53 8.55
N VAL A 263 7.36 -8.46 7.93
CA VAL A 263 6.08 -8.44 7.22
C VAL A 263 6.29 -8.73 5.74
N ILE A 264 7.24 -8.04 5.11
CA ILE A 264 7.63 -8.28 3.70
C ILE A 264 9.03 -8.90 3.71
N PRO A 265 9.18 -10.16 3.32
CA PRO A 265 10.50 -10.81 3.26
C PRO A 265 11.46 -10.09 2.31
N GLU A 266 12.75 -10.22 2.57
CA GLU A 266 13.82 -9.63 1.78
C GLU A 266 13.80 -10.08 0.29
N LYS A 267 13.59 -11.38 0.05
CA LYS A 267 13.64 -11.98 -1.29
C LYS A 267 12.76 -11.28 -2.34
N PRO A 268 11.45 -11.00 -2.12
CA PRO A 268 10.63 -10.26 -3.08
C PRO A 268 11.10 -8.82 -3.30
N ILE A 269 11.68 -8.16 -2.29
CA ILE A 269 12.25 -6.82 -2.44
C ILE A 269 13.45 -6.85 -3.40
N PHE A 270 14.38 -7.79 -3.24
CA PHE A 270 15.52 -7.91 -4.16
C PHE A 270 15.08 -8.26 -5.57
N LEU A 271 14.12 -9.18 -5.72
CA LEU A 271 13.57 -9.54 -7.03
C LEU A 271 12.91 -8.31 -7.72
N MET A 272 12.23 -7.46 -6.96
CA MET A 272 11.72 -6.19 -7.47
C MET A 272 12.87 -5.27 -7.90
N LEU A 273 13.88 -5.08 -7.05
CA LEU A 273 15.01 -4.20 -7.32
C LEU A 273 15.85 -4.63 -8.52
N GLU A 274 15.97 -5.94 -8.77
CA GLU A 274 16.62 -6.49 -9.97
C GLU A 274 15.88 -6.11 -11.27
N LYS A 275 14.53 -6.02 -11.20
CA LYS A 275 13.69 -5.62 -12.34
C LYS A 275 13.69 -4.11 -12.57
N MET A 276 13.95 -3.29 -11.54
CA MET A 276 13.89 -1.83 -11.61
C MET A 276 15.07 -1.21 -12.38
N PRO A 277 14.91 0.02 -12.91
CA PRO A 277 16.01 0.73 -13.56
C PRO A 277 17.23 0.87 -12.64
N LYS A 278 18.43 0.82 -13.21
CA LYS A 278 19.69 0.99 -12.47
C LYS A 278 19.81 2.35 -11.77
N SER A 279 19.10 3.35 -12.26
CA SER A 279 19.01 4.68 -11.66
C SER A 279 18.17 4.74 -10.38
N THR A 280 17.48 3.64 -10.03
CA THR A 280 16.72 3.57 -8.77
C THR A 280 17.66 3.72 -7.59
N ARG A 281 17.42 4.73 -6.75
CA ARG A 281 18.12 4.90 -5.47
C ARG A 281 17.60 3.89 -4.47
N LYS A 282 18.50 3.13 -3.86
CA LYS A 282 18.16 2.05 -2.91
C LYS A 282 18.75 2.45 -1.55
N ALA A 283 17.97 2.38 -0.50
CA ALA A 283 18.40 2.69 0.86
C ALA A 283 17.99 1.56 1.81
N PHE A 284 18.96 0.99 2.53
CA PHE A 284 18.76 -0.12 3.45
C PHE A 284 19.11 0.33 4.86
N TYR A 285 18.29 -0.09 5.83
CA TYR A 285 18.40 0.31 7.22
C TYR A 285 18.54 -0.94 8.09
N GLU A 286 19.75 -1.19 8.61
CA GLU A 286 20.10 -2.37 9.42
C GLU A 286 19.15 -2.56 10.62
N GLU A 287 18.74 -1.45 11.25
CA GLU A 287 17.86 -1.45 12.42
C GLU A 287 16.38 -1.24 12.06
N GLY A 288 16.05 -1.04 10.77
CA GLY A 288 14.71 -0.72 10.31
C GLY A 288 13.78 -1.93 10.27
N TYR A 289 12.54 -1.70 10.63
CA TYR A 289 11.43 -2.65 10.52
C TYR A 289 10.49 -2.28 9.37
N HIS A 290 9.32 -2.91 9.32
CA HIS A 290 8.34 -2.68 8.26
C HIS A 290 7.76 -1.26 8.26
N MET A 291 7.40 -0.74 9.43
CA MET A 291 6.87 0.62 9.59
C MET A 291 8.00 1.65 9.70
N LEU A 292 8.93 1.60 8.76
CA LEU A 292 10.23 2.22 8.76
C LEU A 292 10.23 3.71 9.13
N LEU A 293 9.24 4.47 8.64
CA LEU A 293 9.11 5.91 8.92
C LEU A 293 8.61 6.22 10.34
N ARG A 294 8.13 5.22 11.05
CA ARG A 294 7.55 5.31 12.39
C ARG A 294 8.33 4.51 13.44
N ASP A 295 9.43 3.87 13.04
CA ASP A 295 10.38 3.21 13.93
C ASP A 295 11.04 4.21 14.88
N LEU A 296 11.70 3.74 15.94
CA LEU A 296 12.43 4.60 16.88
C LEU A 296 13.50 5.44 16.19
N HIS A 297 14.07 4.94 15.10
CA HIS A 297 15.05 5.64 14.26
C HIS A 297 14.46 6.12 12.92
N GLY A 298 13.14 6.35 12.86
CA GLY A 298 12.43 6.80 11.65
C GLY A 298 12.91 8.14 11.08
N GLU A 299 13.64 8.94 11.87
CA GLU A 299 14.28 10.16 11.41
C GLU A 299 15.32 9.95 10.31
N LYS A 300 16.04 8.81 10.30
CA LYS A 300 17.05 8.51 9.27
C LYS A 300 16.42 8.36 7.88
N PRO A 301 15.42 7.48 7.67
CA PRO A 301 14.75 7.38 6.38
C PRO A 301 14.02 8.67 5.99
N LEU A 302 13.50 9.44 6.95
CA LEU A 302 12.88 10.75 6.67
C LEU A 302 13.90 11.81 6.21
N ALA A 303 15.08 11.84 6.79
CA ALA A 303 16.17 12.72 6.34
C ALA A 303 16.66 12.32 4.95
N ASP A 304 16.78 11.03 4.67
CA ASP A 304 17.15 10.52 3.34
C ASP A 304 16.07 10.91 2.29
N ILE A 305 14.78 10.85 2.63
CA ILE A 305 13.70 11.35 1.76
C ILE A 305 13.86 12.85 1.48
N ALA A 306 14.04 13.67 2.52
CA ALA A 306 14.18 15.11 2.35
C ALA A 306 15.41 15.48 1.50
N ALA A 307 16.53 14.81 1.72
CA ALA A 307 17.77 15.02 0.95
C ALA A 307 17.61 14.59 -0.51
N TRP A 308 16.97 13.43 -0.76
CA TRP A 308 16.73 12.92 -2.10
C TRP A 308 15.77 13.81 -2.88
N ILE A 309 14.72 14.33 -2.25
CA ILE A 309 13.82 15.31 -2.87
C ILE A 309 14.54 16.59 -3.26
N ALA A 310 15.47 17.05 -2.42
CA ALA A 310 16.25 18.25 -2.70
C ALA A 310 17.24 18.06 -3.86
N ASP A 311 17.82 16.86 -4.01
CA ASP A 311 18.73 16.52 -5.09
C ASP A 311 18.84 15.00 -5.24
N HIS A 312 18.28 14.46 -6.33
CA HIS A 312 18.26 13.03 -6.60
C HIS A 312 19.63 12.39 -6.78
N ASP A 313 20.65 13.17 -7.14
CA ASP A 313 21.98 12.67 -7.51
C ASP A 313 22.95 12.66 -6.31
N LYS A 314 22.65 13.43 -5.26
CA LYS A 314 23.52 13.47 -4.07
C LYS A 314 23.44 12.17 -3.25
N PRO A 315 24.56 11.76 -2.61
CA PRO A 315 24.53 10.66 -1.64
C PRO A 315 23.55 10.93 -0.50
N LEU A 316 22.92 9.87 0.00
CA LEU A 316 22.03 9.97 1.14
C LEU A 316 22.82 10.29 2.44
N PRO A 317 22.26 11.13 3.34
CA PRO A 317 22.97 11.64 4.54
C PRO A 317 23.58 10.56 5.43
N TYR A 318 22.92 9.43 5.58
CA TYR A 318 23.37 8.33 6.44
C TYR A 318 24.14 7.23 5.69
N GLY A 319 24.44 7.43 4.39
CA GLY A 319 25.16 6.45 3.58
C GLY A 319 24.43 5.13 3.39
N THR A 320 23.12 5.13 3.57
CA THR A 320 22.22 3.97 3.43
C THR A 320 22.11 3.47 1.99
N ASP A 321 22.56 4.27 1.02
CA ASP A 321 22.64 3.94 -0.41
C ASP A 321 23.96 3.26 -0.81
N LYS A 322 24.88 3.06 0.11
CA LYS A 322 26.15 2.34 -0.10
C LYS A 322 26.00 0.84 0.20
N TRP A 323 24.93 0.26 -0.26
CA TRP A 323 24.69 -1.15 -0.05
C TRP A 323 25.70 -2.03 -0.79
N LYS A 324 26.18 -3.08 -0.11
CA LYS A 324 27.23 -4.01 -0.57
C LYS A 324 26.72 -5.03 -1.56
#